data_e987b5ca1c064cea4fb8a071bed43277
#
_entry.id   e987b5ca1c064cea4fb8a071bed43277
#
_cell.length_a   1.000
_cell.length_b   1.000
_cell.length_c   1.000
_cell.angle_alpha   90.00
_cell.angle_beta   90.00
_cell.angle_gamma   90.00
#
_symmetry.space_group_name_H-M   'P 1'
#
loop_
_entity.id
_entity.type
_entity.pdbx_description
1 polymer ?
#
loop_
_entity_poly.entity_id
_entity_poly.type
_entity_poly.pdbx_seq_one_letter_code
_entity_poly.pdbx_strand_id
1 'polypeptide(L)'
;MTMRTNCFLLVAILLGLIPLNYTHANDSIPKSVILYTPYTKISVSPGASIDYSIDLINNSDELTNANLSVSGLGSSWKHEMKSGGWSLSQLSVLPKEKKTFNYCCPLKLFEPKN
;
A
#
# COMPACT_ATOMS: atom_id res chain seq x y z
N MET A 1 7.00 0.10 -64.09
CA MET A 1 7.78 -0.76 -63.19
C MET A 1 8.17 -0.13 -61.91
N THR A 2 7.78 1.09 -61.64
CA THR A 2 8.07 1.83 -60.41
C THR A 2 7.04 1.64 -59.30
N MET A 3 5.91 0.97 -59.55
CA MET A 3 4.85 0.76 -58.56
C MET A 3 5.11 -0.35 -57.56
N ARG A 4 6.02 -1.30 -57.83
CA ARG A 4 6.32 -2.39 -56.90
C ARG A 4 7.24 -2.03 -55.76
N THR A 5 8.07 -1.02 -55.96
CA THR A 5 9.01 -0.57 -54.94
C THR A 5 8.34 0.31 -53.89
N ASN A 6 7.29 1.03 -54.28
CA ASN A 6 6.57 1.90 -53.36
C ASN A 6 5.67 1.15 -52.36
N CYS A 7 5.14 -0.02 -52.73
CA CYS A 7 4.36 -0.86 -51.83
C CYS A 7 5.20 -1.45 -50.69
N PHE A 8 6.45 -1.83 -50.96
CA PHE A 8 7.35 -2.35 -49.93
C PHE A 8 7.80 -1.30 -48.94
N LEU A 9 8.03 -0.07 -49.42
CA LEU A 9 8.38 1.05 -48.58
C LEU A 9 7.20 1.47 -47.69
N LEU A 10 5.97 1.44 -48.20
CA LEU A 10 4.77 1.75 -47.42
C LEU A 10 4.50 0.71 -46.34
N VAL A 11 4.70 -0.57 -46.60
CA VAL A 11 4.55 -1.64 -45.64
C VAL A 11 5.62 -1.56 -44.52
N ALA A 12 6.85 -1.21 -44.87
CA ALA A 12 7.93 -1.03 -43.91
C ALA A 12 7.69 0.18 -42.97
N ILE A 13 7.11 1.26 -43.49
CA ILE A 13 6.74 2.44 -42.68
C ILE A 13 5.56 2.15 -41.75
N LEU A 14 4.59 1.34 -42.19
CA LEU A 14 3.48 0.93 -41.37
C LEU A 14 3.91 0.00 -40.22
N LEU A 15 4.91 -0.85 -40.44
CA LEU A 15 5.46 -1.72 -39.38
C LEU A 15 6.33 -0.96 -38.35
N GLY A 16 6.88 0.18 -38.74
CA GLY A 16 7.67 1.04 -37.84
C GLY A 16 6.82 1.95 -36.92
N LEU A 17 5.52 2.03 -37.16
CA LEU A 17 4.59 2.89 -36.44
C LEU A 17 3.75 2.19 -35.35
N ILE A 18 4.06 0.93 -35.05
CA ILE A 18 3.41 0.25 -33.91
C ILE A 18 4.04 0.81 -32.63
N PRO A 19 3.30 1.62 -31.85
CA PRO A 19 3.80 2.05 -30.55
C PRO A 19 3.88 0.80 -29.67
N LEU A 20 5.06 0.42 -29.29
CA LEU A 20 5.30 -0.55 -28.24
C LEU A 20 4.88 0.13 -26.91
N ASN A 21 3.61 0.04 -26.59
CA ASN A 21 3.12 0.45 -25.30
C ASN A 21 3.62 -0.56 -24.25
N TYR A 22 4.77 -0.28 -23.69
CA TYR A 22 5.21 -0.95 -22.48
C TYR A 22 4.37 -0.42 -21.34
N THR A 23 3.32 -1.12 -21.00
CA THR A 23 2.64 -0.87 -19.74
C THR A 23 3.48 -1.48 -18.63
N HIS A 24 4.25 -0.64 -17.98
CA HIS A 24 4.85 -1.03 -16.72
C HIS A 24 3.72 -1.06 -15.68
N ALA A 25 3.33 -2.26 -15.28
CA ALA A 25 2.57 -2.42 -14.06
C ALA A 25 3.48 -2.08 -12.89
N ASN A 26 3.56 -0.82 -12.55
CA ASN A 26 4.14 -0.40 -11.30
C ASN A 26 3.18 -0.78 -10.19
N ASP A 27 3.57 -1.73 -9.34
CA ASP A 27 2.95 -1.97 -8.04
C ASP A 27 3.22 -0.81 -7.06
N SER A 28 3.34 0.40 -7.58
CA SER A 28 3.46 1.59 -6.75
C SER A 28 2.10 1.84 -6.09
N ILE A 29 2.13 1.91 -4.77
CA ILE A 29 1.02 2.47 -3.99
C ILE A 29 0.59 3.76 -4.67
N PRO A 30 -0.68 3.88 -5.09
CA PRO A 30 -1.12 5.12 -5.73
C PRO A 30 -0.77 6.30 -4.83
N LYS A 31 -0.07 7.30 -5.37
CA LYS A 31 0.33 8.52 -4.65
C LYS A 31 -0.84 9.28 -4.01
N SER A 32 -2.05 8.88 -4.35
CA SER A 32 -3.30 9.41 -3.80
C SER A 32 -3.66 8.85 -2.42
N VAL A 33 -3.03 7.77 -1.98
CA VAL A 33 -3.27 7.17 -0.67
C VAL A 33 -2.05 7.37 0.21
N ILE A 34 -2.27 7.97 1.38
CA ILE A 34 -1.21 8.30 2.33
C ILE A 34 -1.51 7.61 3.65
N LEU A 35 -0.49 6.95 4.19
CA LEU A 35 -0.51 6.44 5.54
C LEU A 35 0.30 7.39 6.43
N TYR A 36 -0.31 7.93 7.46
CA TYR A 36 0.31 8.93 8.32
C TYR A 36 0.21 8.57 9.79
N THR A 37 1.31 8.72 10.50
CA THR A 37 1.36 8.70 11.95
C THR A 37 2.37 9.76 12.41
N PRO A 38 2.06 10.51 13.48
CA PRO A 38 3.02 11.46 14.03
C PRO A 38 4.20 10.78 14.74
N TYR A 39 4.06 9.50 15.06
CA TYR A 39 5.04 8.74 15.82
C TYR A 39 5.94 7.92 14.89
N THR A 40 7.10 8.46 14.56
CA THR A 40 8.08 7.80 13.68
C THR A 40 9.07 6.92 14.44
N LYS A 41 9.20 7.17 15.73
CA LYS A 41 10.07 6.38 16.63
C LYS A 41 9.58 6.50 18.07
N ILE A 42 9.33 5.37 18.70
CA ILE A 42 8.94 5.31 20.10
C ILE A 42 9.89 4.35 20.83
N SER A 43 10.27 4.77 22.03
CA SER A 43 10.99 3.89 22.96
C SER A 43 10.06 3.56 24.12
N VAL A 44 9.90 2.28 24.39
CA VAL A 44 9.04 1.80 25.48
C VAL A 44 9.80 0.84 26.36
N SER A 45 9.40 0.78 27.61
CA SER A 45 9.93 -0.18 28.57
C SER A 45 9.49 -1.59 28.18
N PRO A 46 10.33 -2.61 28.43
CA PRO A 46 9.91 -3.99 28.24
C PRO A 46 8.63 -4.29 28.98
N GLY A 47 7.68 -4.95 28.31
CA GLY A 47 6.36 -5.28 28.88
C GLY A 47 5.27 -4.26 28.66
N ALA A 48 5.59 -3.09 28.15
CA ALA A 48 4.59 -2.10 27.81
C ALA A 48 3.87 -2.48 26.51
N SER A 49 2.58 -2.17 26.43
CA SER A 49 1.85 -2.22 25.15
C SER A 49 2.07 -0.92 24.39
N ILE A 50 2.08 -1.00 23.08
CA ILE A 50 2.20 0.15 22.20
C ILE A 50 0.91 0.30 21.43
N ASP A 51 0.31 1.48 21.51
CA ASP A 51 -0.84 1.87 20.72
C ASP A 51 -0.48 3.04 19.81
N TYR A 52 -0.69 2.85 18.51
CA TYR A 52 -0.50 3.89 17.52
C TYR A 52 -1.82 4.26 16.88
N SER A 53 -2.07 5.53 16.78
CA SER A 53 -3.09 6.05 15.88
C SER A 53 -2.47 6.29 14.51
N ILE A 54 -3.07 5.68 13.50
CA ILE A 54 -2.61 5.78 12.11
C ILE A 54 -3.77 6.28 11.26
N ASP A 55 -3.48 7.30 10.45
CA ASP A 55 -4.44 7.86 9.53
C ASP A 55 -4.19 7.31 8.12
N LEU A 56 -5.24 6.78 7.53
CA LEU A 56 -5.27 6.42 6.11
C LEU A 56 -6.04 7.52 5.37
N ILE A 57 -5.33 8.26 4.54
CA ILE A 57 -5.83 9.44 3.84
C ILE A 57 -6.01 9.09 2.36
N ASN A 58 -7.22 9.26 1.86
CA ASN A 58 -7.51 9.08 0.44
C ASN A 58 -7.67 10.44 -0.24
N ASN A 59 -6.64 10.86 -0.97
CA ASN A 59 -6.66 12.10 -1.76
C ASN A 59 -7.21 11.93 -3.18
N SER A 60 -7.64 10.72 -3.54
CA SER A 60 -8.21 10.46 -4.85
C SER A 60 -9.69 10.83 -4.92
N ASP A 61 -10.23 10.83 -6.13
CA ASP A 61 -11.65 11.05 -6.40
C ASP A 61 -12.47 9.75 -6.40
N GLU A 62 -11.83 8.63 -6.05
CA GLU A 62 -12.43 7.30 -6.04
C GLU A 62 -12.35 6.67 -4.65
N LEU A 63 -13.35 5.83 -4.35
CA LEU A 63 -13.32 5.00 -3.15
C LEU A 63 -12.10 4.06 -3.20
N THR A 64 -11.38 4.00 -2.12
CA THR A 64 -10.19 3.14 -2.00
C THR A 64 -10.39 2.08 -0.93
N ASN A 65 -10.17 0.82 -1.30
CA ASN A 65 -10.10 -0.29 -0.37
C ASN A 65 -8.63 -0.62 -0.13
N ALA A 66 -8.18 -0.44 1.09
CA ALA A 66 -6.80 -0.69 1.48
C ALA A 66 -6.68 -1.99 2.27
N ASN A 67 -5.84 -2.89 1.80
CA ASN A 67 -5.42 -4.05 2.58
C ASN A 67 -4.31 -3.64 3.52
N LEU A 68 -4.50 -3.92 4.79
CA LEU A 68 -3.56 -3.56 5.85
C LEU A 68 -2.74 -4.77 6.26
N SER A 69 -1.45 -4.62 6.25
CA SER A 69 -0.52 -5.66 6.68
C SER A 69 0.68 -5.05 7.39
N VAL A 70 1.30 -5.83 8.25
CA VAL A 70 2.53 -5.46 8.95
C VAL A 70 3.60 -6.47 8.61
N SER A 71 4.78 -5.98 8.26
CA SER A 71 5.94 -6.79 7.94
C SER A 71 7.14 -6.41 8.82
N GLY A 72 8.13 -7.27 8.89
CA GLY A 72 9.36 -7.00 9.64
C GLY A 72 9.29 -7.29 11.13
N LEU A 73 8.17 -7.80 11.63
CA LEU A 73 8.04 -8.23 13.01
C LEU A 73 8.51 -9.69 13.17
N GLY A 74 9.20 -9.98 14.26
CA GLY A 74 9.50 -11.35 14.64
C GLY A 74 8.25 -12.15 14.98
N SER A 75 8.32 -13.48 14.90
CA SER A 75 7.20 -14.38 15.19
C SER A 75 6.70 -14.30 16.64
N SER A 76 7.50 -13.80 17.55
CA SER A 76 7.13 -13.58 18.95
C SER A 76 6.28 -12.34 19.20
N TRP A 77 6.16 -11.45 18.21
CA TRP A 77 5.40 -10.23 18.32
C TRP A 77 3.95 -10.47 17.92
N LYS A 78 3.04 -10.18 18.83
CA LYS A 78 1.63 -10.10 18.52
C LYS A 78 1.28 -8.67 18.17
N HIS A 79 0.53 -8.50 17.11
CA HIS A 79 0.04 -7.19 16.69
C HIS A 79 -1.40 -7.29 16.23
N GLU A 80 -2.11 -6.19 16.30
CA GLU A 80 -3.50 -6.11 15.88
C GLU A 80 -3.80 -4.69 15.38
N MET A 81 -4.54 -4.61 14.31
CA MET A 81 -5.09 -3.35 13.82
C MET A 81 -6.56 -3.30 14.15
N LYS A 82 -7.00 -2.22 14.77
CA LYS A 82 -8.37 -2.06 15.26
C LYS A 82 -8.98 -0.73 14.85
N SER A 83 -10.26 -0.74 14.61
CA SER A 83 -11.06 0.47 14.51
C SER A 83 -12.45 0.21 15.12
N GLY A 84 -12.90 1.10 15.98
CA GLY A 84 -14.18 0.97 16.64
C GLY A 84 -14.35 -0.32 17.47
N GLY A 85 -13.25 -0.89 18.01
CA GLY A 85 -13.27 -2.14 18.75
C GLY A 85 -13.19 -3.41 17.90
N TRP A 86 -13.13 -3.27 16.58
CA TRP A 86 -13.04 -4.39 15.64
C TRP A 86 -11.64 -4.59 15.10
N SER A 87 -11.20 -5.83 14.97
CA SER A 87 -9.97 -6.18 14.27
C SER A 87 -10.12 -5.95 12.77
N LEU A 88 -9.11 -5.31 12.17
CA LEU A 88 -9.11 -4.94 10.76
C LEU A 88 -8.02 -5.66 9.98
N SER A 89 -8.34 -6.09 8.78
CA SER A 89 -7.38 -6.48 7.74
C SER A 89 -7.55 -5.64 6.48
N GLN A 90 -8.67 -4.95 6.37
CA GLN A 90 -9.00 -4.09 5.24
C GLN A 90 -9.80 -2.89 5.71
N LEU A 91 -9.57 -1.75 5.08
CA LEU A 91 -10.27 -0.51 5.40
C LEU A 91 -10.66 0.20 4.10
N SER A 92 -11.92 0.61 4.01
CA SER A 92 -12.43 1.40 2.89
C SER A 92 -12.46 2.87 3.26
N VAL A 93 -11.92 3.71 2.38
CA VAL A 93 -11.87 5.16 2.57
C VAL A 93 -12.55 5.84 1.40
N LEU A 94 -13.54 6.66 1.69
CA LEU A 94 -14.27 7.44 0.69
C LEU A 94 -13.34 8.48 0.03
N PRO A 95 -13.70 8.97 -1.17
CA PRO A 95 -12.92 10.01 -1.84
C PRO A 95 -12.71 11.22 -0.95
N LYS A 96 -11.48 11.75 -0.91
CA LYS A 96 -11.11 12.94 -0.13
C LYS A 96 -11.34 12.82 1.37
N GLU A 97 -11.47 11.60 1.88
CA GLU A 97 -11.66 11.34 3.30
C GLU A 97 -10.42 10.73 3.96
N LYS A 98 -10.45 10.76 5.28
CA LYS A 98 -9.46 10.16 6.16
C LYS A 98 -10.16 9.20 7.11
N LYS A 99 -9.56 8.02 7.31
CA LYS A 99 -9.96 7.06 8.33
C LYS A 99 -8.80 6.81 9.28
N THR A 100 -9.09 6.85 10.57
CA THR A 100 -8.11 6.56 11.62
C THR A 100 -8.33 5.16 12.15
N PHE A 101 -7.25 4.42 12.29
CA PHE A 101 -7.26 3.12 12.95
C PHE A 101 -6.12 3.03 13.96
N ASN A 102 -6.23 2.12 14.90
CA ASN A 102 -5.22 1.90 15.92
C ASN A 102 -4.44 0.64 15.63
N TYR A 103 -3.13 0.75 15.72
CA TYR A 103 -2.22 -0.37 15.68
C TYR A 103 -1.74 -0.66 17.09
N CYS A 104 -2.06 -1.85 17.58
CA CYS A 104 -1.72 -2.31 18.92
C CYS A 104 -0.66 -3.38 18.84
N CYS A 105 0.43 -3.19 19.52
CA CYS A 105 1.48 -4.18 19.75
C CYS A 105 1.57 -4.45 21.25
N PRO A 106 0.83 -5.41 21.79
CA PRO A 106 1.13 -5.86 23.13
C PRO A 106 2.49 -6.56 23.09
N LEU A 107 3.49 -5.93 23.69
CA LEU A 107 4.75 -6.58 23.97
C LEU A 107 4.48 -7.69 24.97
N LYS A 108 4.16 -8.88 24.49
CA LYS A 108 4.27 -10.05 25.35
C LYS A 108 5.74 -10.25 25.62
N LEU A 109 6.15 -9.75 26.76
CA LEU A 109 7.35 -10.24 27.34
C LEU A 109 7.28 -11.76 27.48
N PHE A 110 8.45 -12.33 27.25
CA PHE A 110 8.77 -13.62 27.81
C PHE A 110 8.31 -13.66 29.26
N GLU A 111 7.14 -14.27 29.50
CA GLU A 111 6.88 -14.74 30.86
C GLU A 111 8.01 -15.72 31.16
N PRO A 112 8.81 -15.44 32.19
CA PRO A 112 9.77 -16.47 32.62
C PRO A 112 8.92 -17.68 32.97
N LYS A 113 9.11 -18.75 32.21
CA LYS A 113 8.54 -20.02 32.60
C LYS A 113 9.21 -20.45 33.89
N ASN A 114 8.47 -20.27 34.94
CA ASN A 114 8.78 -20.95 36.16
C ASN A 114 8.56 -22.44 36.01
#